data_170d319b9ede8e8a71ffe51e89139a92
#
_entry.id   170d319b9ede8e8a71ffe51e89139a92
#
_cell.length_a   1.000
_cell.length_b   1.000
_cell.length_c   1.000
_cell.angle_alpha   90.00
_cell.angle_beta   90.00
_cell.angle_gamma   90.00
#
_symmetry.space_group_name_H-M   'P 1'
#
loop_
_entity.id
_entity.type
_entity.pdbx_description
1 polymer ?
#
loop_
_entity_poly.entity_id
_entity_poly.type
_entity_poly.pdbx_seq_one_letter_code
_entity_poly.pdbx_strand_id
1 'polypeptide(L)'
;MSSKRLIRSRLVRLGSGILAAAIVALFPARARAIPAFATQTGQPCTACHIGAYGPQLTAFGRAFKIGGYTQTGGDAAIPMPFSVMLLGSYSNTTKGQGAPAANNYGPNGNFAMDQISIFAGGRITDFAGALVQGTFNGVSSSSHLDNSDLRLTMPFDVNNTELRLGLDINNGPTVQDPYNSSYAWGYPFVSSILVPTPTAQPILVSALAGNSIGATVYAWYDRSLYLEGGLYNTFGPSLLSWTGNAYGPGSTANPAPYLRGAYEWNWNGQSAHVGGIFLHSNFNPAISAFSSNGSMGHDSYTDYALDGGYQFIGDGTHVFSLLGIFDHENQHLVGSFNSGAASQAGNSLNQTRVTGTYYYQQTYGFTVAWQKTWGTPDPLLFAPAPVSGSANGKPDSNAFIFEADWVPFGKADSWGAPWVNLKLGLQYTLYTQFNGAASNYDGFGRNAGDNNALYIFAWMIF
;
A
#
# COMPACT_ATOMS: atom_id res chain seq x y z
N MET A 1 37.48 -28.45 -8.25
CA MET A 1 37.31 -27.26 -9.13
C MET A 1 36.16 -26.32 -8.69
N SER A 2 35.64 -26.39 -7.49
CA SER A 2 34.42 -25.70 -7.04
C SER A 2 34.65 -24.37 -6.29
N SER A 3 35.70 -24.24 -5.46
CA SER A 3 35.84 -23.07 -4.57
C SER A 3 36.27 -21.76 -5.29
N LYS A 4 37.03 -21.86 -6.35
CA LYS A 4 37.49 -20.66 -7.10
C LYS A 4 36.39 -19.97 -7.91
N ARG A 5 35.30 -20.67 -8.29
CA ARG A 5 34.14 -20.05 -8.97
C ARG A 5 33.24 -19.29 -8.00
N LEU A 6 33.08 -19.76 -6.77
CA LEU A 6 32.28 -19.07 -5.73
C LEU A 6 32.93 -17.76 -5.25
N ILE A 7 34.24 -17.74 -5.11
CA ILE A 7 34.97 -16.51 -4.70
C ILE A 7 34.93 -15.46 -5.82
N ARG A 8 35.06 -15.86 -7.09
CA ARG A 8 34.93 -14.93 -8.22
C ARG A 8 33.53 -14.31 -8.33
N SER A 9 32.47 -15.08 -8.09
CA SER A 9 31.09 -14.53 -8.14
C SER A 9 30.79 -13.56 -6.99
N ARG A 10 31.37 -13.77 -5.80
CA ARG A 10 31.22 -12.83 -4.67
C ARG A 10 32.02 -11.55 -4.89
N LEU A 11 33.21 -11.61 -5.43
CA LEU A 11 34.05 -10.45 -5.75
C LEU A 11 33.46 -9.59 -6.88
N VAL A 12 32.83 -10.21 -7.88
CA VAL A 12 32.13 -9.49 -8.96
C VAL A 12 30.89 -8.77 -8.44
N ARG A 13 30.15 -9.38 -7.50
CA ARG A 13 28.96 -8.73 -6.90
C ARG A 13 29.32 -7.61 -5.92
N LEU A 14 30.41 -7.74 -5.17
CA LEU A 14 30.93 -6.63 -4.35
C LEU A 14 31.50 -5.50 -5.24
N GLY A 15 32.19 -5.83 -6.33
CA GLY A 15 32.73 -4.85 -7.27
C GLY A 15 31.64 -4.05 -8.00
N SER A 16 30.51 -4.69 -8.38
CA SER A 16 29.40 -3.97 -9.01
C SER A 16 28.64 -3.07 -8.01
N GLY A 17 28.52 -3.44 -6.75
CA GLY A 17 27.94 -2.59 -5.71
C GLY A 17 28.80 -1.35 -5.40
N ILE A 18 30.11 -1.52 -5.33
CA ILE A 18 31.07 -0.43 -5.11
C ILE A 18 31.16 0.48 -6.36
N LEU A 19 31.09 -0.09 -7.56
CA LEU A 19 31.09 0.68 -8.81
C LEU A 19 29.79 1.49 -8.97
N ALA A 20 28.62 0.95 -8.58
CA ALA A 20 27.37 1.70 -8.56
C ALA A 20 27.40 2.84 -7.54
N ALA A 21 27.95 2.61 -6.35
CA ALA A 21 28.14 3.65 -5.33
C ALA A 21 29.17 4.71 -5.78
N ALA A 22 30.25 4.32 -6.46
CA ALA A 22 31.27 5.22 -6.99
C ALA A 22 30.75 6.03 -8.21
N ILE A 23 29.87 5.46 -9.02
CA ILE A 23 29.24 6.18 -10.14
C ILE A 23 28.29 7.26 -9.59
N VAL A 24 27.53 6.97 -8.51
CA VAL A 24 26.70 7.97 -7.83
C VAL A 24 27.55 9.08 -7.21
N ALA A 25 28.75 8.76 -6.72
CA ALA A 25 29.67 9.75 -6.11
C ALA A 25 30.47 10.59 -7.11
N LEU A 26 30.55 10.20 -8.38
CA LEU A 26 31.36 10.86 -9.42
C LEU A 26 30.58 11.85 -10.31
N PHE A 27 29.28 12.06 -10.05
CA PHE A 27 28.53 13.13 -10.69
C PHE A 27 28.44 14.38 -9.79
N PRO A 28 29.37 15.34 -9.89
CA PRO A 28 29.21 16.67 -9.30
C PRO A 28 28.34 17.56 -10.21
N ALA A 29 27.54 16.96 -11.06
CA ALA A 29 26.50 17.69 -11.76
C ALA A 29 25.34 17.86 -10.80
N ARG A 30 24.84 19.06 -10.71
CA ARG A 30 23.54 19.43 -10.14
C ARG A 30 22.46 18.52 -10.76
N ALA A 31 22.50 17.25 -10.39
CA ALA A 31 21.46 16.28 -10.70
C ALA A 31 20.22 16.74 -9.96
N ARG A 32 19.34 17.39 -10.65
CA ARG A 32 18.03 17.83 -10.18
C ARG A 32 17.09 16.64 -10.30
N ALA A 33 17.39 15.59 -9.56
CA ALA A 33 16.42 14.51 -9.35
C ALA A 33 15.61 14.89 -8.12
N ILE A 34 14.30 15.08 -8.26
CA ILE A 34 13.47 15.73 -7.25
C ILE A 34 12.24 14.88 -7.06
N PRO A 35 11.79 14.58 -5.79
CA PRO A 35 10.43 14.19 -5.54
C PRO A 35 9.47 15.18 -6.21
N ALA A 36 8.75 14.72 -7.21
CA ALA A 36 8.02 15.57 -8.17
C ALA A 36 7.13 16.63 -7.48
N PHE A 37 6.39 16.21 -6.45
CA PHE A 37 5.49 17.11 -5.73
C PHE A 37 6.20 18.11 -4.80
N ALA A 38 7.34 17.74 -4.20
CA ALA A 38 8.12 18.67 -3.38
C ALA A 38 8.65 19.84 -4.21
N THR A 39 9.10 19.55 -5.44
CA THR A 39 9.54 20.59 -6.38
C THR A 39 8.39 21.45 -6.87
N GLN A 40 7.29 20.82 -7.26
CA GLN A 40 6.13 21.53 -7.75
C GLN A 40 5.59 22.52 -6.70
N THR A 41 5.57 22.11 -5.44
CA THR A 41 4.96 22.90 -4.37
C THR A 41 5.96 23.79 -3.63
N GLY A 42 7.27 23.53 -3.75
CA GLY A 42 8.30 24.17 -2.93
C GLY A 42 8.25 23.75 -1.46
N GLN A 43 7.49 22.70 -1.11
CA GLN A 43 7.27 22.27 0.26
C GLN A 43 8.17 21.09 0.62
N PRO A 44 8.68 20.99 1.86
CA PRO A 44 9.41 19.81 2.33
C PRO A 44 8.49 18.60 2.46
N CYS A 45 9.07 17.40 2.48
CA CYS A 45 8.30 16.16 2.64
C CYS A 45 7.44 16.14 3.91
N THR A 46 7.92 16.78 4.99
CA THR A 46 7.20 16.95 6.27
C THR A 46 5.91 17.75 6.16
N ALA A 47 5.75 18.59 5.15
CA ALA A 47 4.51 19.34 4.96
C ALA A 47 3.35 18.41 4.55
N CYS A 48 3.64 17.38 3.74
CA CYS A 48 2.62 16.48 3.20
C CYS A 48 2.54 15.14 3.93
N HIS A 49 3.64 14.65 4.52
CA HIS A 49 3.74 13.31 5.10
C HIS A 49 4.06 13.33 6.59
N ILE A 50 3.36 12.48 7.37
CA ILE A 50 3.71 12.20 8.75
C ILE A 50 5.07 11.49 8.77
N GLY A 51 6.02 12.00 9.56
CA GLY A 51 7.39 11.47 9.59
C GLY A 51 8.17 11.68 8.30
N ALA A 52 7.75 12.64 7.47
CA ALA A 52 8.42 13.04 6.22
C ALA A 52 8.52 11.94 5.15
N TYR A 53 7.93 10.75 5.35
CA TYR A 53 8.03 9.64 4.44
C TYR A 53 6.83 8.68 4.55
N GLY A 54 6.48 8.05 3.43
CA GLY A 54 5.41 7.06 3.38
C GLY A 54 4.03 7.64 3.07
N PRO A 55 2.99 6.81 3.00
CA PRO A 55 1.67 7.21 2.49
C PRO A 55 0.82 8.00 3.49
N GLN A 56 1.21 8.10 4.75
CA GLN A 56 0.41 8.78 5.77
C GLN A 56 0.45 10.29 5.59
N LEU A 57 -0.66 10.89 5.16
CA LEU A 57 -0.75 12.31 4.80
C LEU A 57 -1.14 13.18 5.98
N THR A 58 -0.53 14.38 6.06
CA THR A 58 -1.01 15.50 6.88
C THR A 58 -2.29 16.09 6.28
N ALA A 59 -2.96 17.01 7.00
CA ALA A 59 -4.09 17.76 6.46
C ALA A 59 -3.71 18.54 5.17
N PHE A 60 -2.50 19.08 5.10
CA PHE A 60 -1.99 19.75 3.89
C PHE A 60 -1.81 18.73 2.73
N GLY A 61 -1.23 17.58 2.98
CA GLY A 61 -1.06 16.53 1.98
C GLY A 61 -2.40 16.01 1.44
N ARG A 62 -3.42 15.85 2.32
CA ARG A 62 -4.78 15.49 1.92
C ARG A 62 -5.42 16.57 1.04
N ALA A 63 -5.30 17.84 1.44
CA ALA A 63 -5.80 18.96 0.65
C ALA A 63 -5.14 19.07 -0.72
N PHE A 64 -3.84 18.79 -0.82
CA PHE A 64 -3.11 18.73 -2.08
C PHE A 64 -3.65 17.61 -2.99
N LYS A 65 -3.89 16.42 -2.45
CA LYS A 65 -4.46 15.28 -3.18
C LYS A 65 -5.89 15.57 -3.65
N ILE A 66 -6.77 16.04 -2.76
CA ILE A 66 -8.17 16.42 -3.10
C ILE A 66 -8.17 17.60 -4.10
N GLY A 67 -7.20 18.51 -4.00
CA GLY A 67 -6.97 19.60 -4.95
C GLY A 67 -6.47 19.17 -6.32
N GLY A 68 -6.43 17.87 -6.61
CA GLY A 68 -6.03 17.31 -7.92
C GLY A 68 -4.56 17.50 -8.21
N TYR A 69 -3.70 17.55 -7.20
CA TYR A 69 -2.25 17.76 -7.35
C TYR A 69 -1.87 19.06 -8.09
N THR A 70 -2.77 20.06 -8.10
CA THR A 70 -2.63 21.26 -8.93
C THR A 70 -1.89 22.40 -8.25
N GLN A 71 -1.77 22.39 -6.92
CA GLN A 71 -1.10 23.45 -6.16
C GLN A 71 0.39 23.55 -6.56
N THR A 72 0.84 24.79 -6.80
CA THR A 72 2.24 25.13 -7.08
C THR A 72 2.73 26.13 -6.05
N GLY A 73 4.05 26.12 -5.79
CA GLY A 73 4.71 27.09 -4.92
C GLY A 73 6.11 27.40 -5.46
N GLY A 74 6.48 28.70 -5.43
CA GLY A 74 7.80 29.16 -5.85
C GLY A 74 8.02 29.31 -7.37
N ASP A 75 9.21 29.74 -7.74
CA ASP A 75 9.65 30.04 -9.13
C ASP A 75 10.00 28.79 -9.95
N ALA A 76 9.37 27.67 -9.69
CA ALA A 76 9.73 26.41 -10.36
C ALA A 76 9.34 26.45 -11.83
N ALA A 77 10.32 26.75 -12.68
CA ALA A 77 10.28 26.37 -14.09
C ALA A 77 9.94 24.88 -14.19
N ILE A 78 8.98 24.51 -15.03
CA ILE A 78 8.42 23.18 -15.30
C ILE A 78 9.07 22.09 -14.45
N PRO A 79 8.42 21.60 -13.37
CA PRO A 79 9.02 20.61 -12.49
C PRO A 79 9.27 19.34 -13.30
N MET A 80 10.39 18.68 -13.03
CA MET A 80 10.61 17.33 -13.56
C MET A 80 9.55 16.40 -12.91
N PRO A 81 8.61 15.84 -13.67
CA PRO A 81 7.47 15.12 -13.12
C PRO A 81 7.83 13.71 -12.64
N PHE A 82 9.11 13.36 -12.60
CA PHE A 82 9.57 12.01 -12.29
C PHE A 82 10.31 11.93 -10.96
N SER A 83 10.13 10.81 -10.27
CA SER A 83 10.89 10.41 -9.09
C SER A 83 11.19 8.92 -9.18
N VAL A 84 12.31 8.49 -8.58
CA VAL A 84 12.68 7.08 -8.49
C VAL A 84 12.73 6.68 -7.02
N MET A 85 12.17 5.52 -6.70
CA MET A 85 12.15 4.93 -5.36
C MET A 85 12.87 3.60 -5.38
N LEU A 86 13.71 3.38 -4.39
CA LEU A 86 14.43 2.13 -4.16
C LEU A 86 14.09 1.61 -2.77
N LEU A 87 13.74 0.34 -2.67
CA LEU A 87 13.51 -0.34 -1.41
C LEU A 87 14.36 -1.60 -1.35
N GLY A 88 15.43 -1.55 -0.57
CA GLY A 88 16.27 -2.70 -0.27
C GLY A 88 16.04 -3.17 1.15
N SER A 89 16.10 -4.48 1.39
CA SER A 89 15.83 -5.04 2.71
C SER A 89 16.65 -6.27 3.07
N TYR A 90 16.61 -6.57 4.37
CA TYR A 90 16.95 -7.86 4.94
C TYR A 90 15.74 -8.39 5.71
N SER A 91 15.34 -9.63 5.43
CA SER A 91 14.23 -10.30 6.12
C SER A 91 14.66 -11.59 6.77
N ASN A 92 14.14 -11.85 7.98
CA ASN A 92 14.38 -13.08 8.72
C ASN A 92 13.14 -13.46 9.53
N THR A 93 12.74 -14.72 9.48
CA THR A 93 11.63 -15.27 10.27
C THR A 93 12.16 -16.16 11.39
N THR A 94 11.38 -16.34 12.47
CA THR A 94 11.76 -17.22 13.59
C THR A 94 12.08 -18.65 13.13
N LYS A 95 11.34 -19.16 12.15
CA LYS A 95 11.59 -20.47 11.54
C LYS A 95 11.65 -20.33 10.02
N GLY A 96 12.68 -20.90 9.41
CA GLY A 96 12.80 -20.93 7.95
C GLY A 96 11.60 -21.60 7.28
N GLN A 97 11.31 -21.19 6.06
CA GLN A 97 10.31 -21.84 5.23
C GLN A 97 10.88 -23.16 4.66
N GLY A 98 10.06 -24.20 4.55
CA GLY A 98 10.51 -25.52 4.08
C GLY A 98 11.02 -25.51 2.64
N ALA A 99 10.56 -24.55 1.82
CA ALA A 99 11.09 -24.20 0.51
C ALA A 99 11.42 -22.69 0.49
N PRO A 100 12.33 -22.22 -0.37
CA PRO A 100 12.51 -20.80 -0.59
C PRO A 100 11.19 -20.12 -0.97
N ALA A 101 10.94 -18.92 -0.44
CA ALA A 101 9.75 -18.14 -0.77
C ALA A 101 9.73 -17.68 -2.25
N ALA A 102 10.92 -17.58 -2.86
CA ALA A 102 11.09 -17.24 -4.27
C ALA A 102 12.40 -17.86 -4.81
N ASN A 103 12.50 -17.99 -6.13
CA ASN A 103 13.71 -18.46 -6.80
C ASN A 103 14.92 -17.61 -6.44
N ASN A 104 16.08 -18.25 -6.27
CA ASN A 104 17.37 -17.62 -5.92
C ASN A 104 17.47 -17.05 -4.50
N TYR A 105 16.50 -17.28 -3.63
CA TYR A 105 16.53 -16.94 -2.21
C TYR A 105 16.64 -18.20 -1.34
N GLY A 106 17.12 -18.02 -0.11
CA GLY A 106 17.16 -19.10 0.87
C GLY A 106 15.82 -19.27 1.61
N PRO A 107 15.67 -20.32 2.42
CA PRO A 107 14.46 -20.52 3.23
C PRO A 107 14.31 -19.45 4.33
N ASN A 108 15.37 -18.70 4.63
CA ASN A 108 15.39 -17.62 5.63
C ASN A 108 16.64 -16.74 5.48
N GLY A 109 16.66 -15.57 6.14
CA GLY A 109 17.84 -14.70 6.22
C GLY A 109 18.24 -14.10 4.87
N ASN A 110 17.30 -13.48 4.17
CA ASN A 110 17.49 -13.00 2.81
C ASN A 110 17.69 -11.49 2.73
N PHE A 111 18.67 -11.07 1.91
CA PHE A 111 18.75 -9.70 1.39
C PHE A 111 18.01 -9.62 0.06
N ALA A 112 17.20 -8.58 -0.11
CA ALA A 112 16.42 -8.38 -1.33
C ALA A 112 16.38 -6.91 -1.76
N MET A 113 16.22 -6.69 -3.06
CA MET A 113 15.70 -5.44 -3.61
C MET A 113 14.20 -5.67 -3.81
N ASP A 114 13.38 -5.21 -2.83
CA ASP A 114 11.94 -5.47 -2.87
C ASP A 114 11.26 -4.67 -3.98
N GLN A 115 11.63 -3.38 -4.13
CA GLN A 115 11.01 -2.50 -5.11
C GLN A 115 12.01 -1.55 -5.74
N ILE A 116 11.85 -1.35 -7.05
CA ILE A 116 12.37 -0.21 -7.79
C ILE A 116 11.17 0.42 -8.48
N SER A 117 10.76 1.62 -8.06
CA SER A 117 9.59 2.28 -8.62
C SER A 117 9.97 3.58 -9.30
N ILE A 118 9.27 3.86 -10.39
CA ILE A 118 9.31 5.15 -11.08
C ILE A 118 7.95 5.79 -10.88
N PHE A 119 7.95 7.03 -10.40
CA PHE A 119 6.75 7.86 -10.28
C PHE A 119 6.77 8.93 -11.36
N ALA A 120 5.63 9.14 -11.99
CA ALA A 120 5.34 10.33 -12.76
C ALA A 120 4.18 11.04 -12.06
N GLY A 121 4.40 12.28 -11.60
CA GLY A 121 3.38 12.98 -10.83
C GLY A 121 3.53 14.49 -10.95
N GLY A 122 2.41 15.19 -11.02
CA GLY A 122 2.41 16.64 -11.08
C GLY A 122 1.13 17.23 -11.62
N ARG A 123 1.12 18.56 -11.62
CA ARG A 123 0.10 19.38 -12.26
C ARG A 123 0.21 19.25 -13.80
N ILE A 124 -0.91 18.97 -14.43
CA ILE A 124 -1.05 18.93 -15.89
C ILE A 124 -1.64 20.27 -16.40
N THR A 125 -2.67 20.77 -15.70
CA THR A 125 -3.32 22.06 -15.95
C THR A 125 -3.67 22.74 -14.60
N ASP A 126 -4.31 23.89 -14.64
CA ASP A 126 -4.84 24.54 -13.45
C ASP A 126 -5.91 23.72 -12.72
N PHE A 127 -6.51 22.78 -13.42
CA PHE A 127 -7.63 21.97 -12.93
C PHE A 127 -7.34 20.48 -12.90
N ALA A 128 -6.18 20.04 -13.40
CA ALA A 128 -5.84 18.64 -13.52
C ALA A 128 -4.42 18.33 -13.10
N GLY A 129 -4.25 17.22 -12.43
CA GLY A 129 -2.96 16.63 -12.10
C GLY A 129 -3.07 15.12 -11.94
N ALA A 130 -1.93 14.47 -11.87
CA ALA A 130 -1.85 13.02 -11.80
C ALA A 130 -0.70 12.53 -10.92
N LEU A 131 -0.84 11.27 -10.49
CA LEU A 131 0.21 10.42 -9.94
C LEU A 131 0.15 9.07 -10.64
N VAL A 132 1.27 8.60 -11.16
CA VAL A 132 1.41 7.26 -11.75
C VAL A 132 2.66 6.61 -11.20
N GLN A 133 2.57 5.35 -10.80
CA GLN A 133 3.67 4.56 -10.28
C GLN A 133 3.80 3.25 -11.07
N GLY A 134 4.96 3.02 -11.66
CA GLY A 134 5.36 1.72 -12.18
C GLY A 134 6.41 1.10 -11.25
N THR A 135 6.25 -0.17 -10.91
CA THR A 135 7.11 -0.88 -9.95
C THR A 135 7.72 -2.13 -10.56
N PHE A 136 9.02 -2.28 -10.40
CA PHE A 136 9.74 -3.54 -10.58
C PHE A 136 9.94 -4.20 -9.20
N ASN A 137 9.38 -5.39 -9.02
CA ASN A 137 9.63 -6.24 -7.85
C ASN A 137 10.88 -7.10 -8.11
N GLY A 138 11.96 -6.83 -7.37
CA GLY A 138 13.23 -7.52 -7.56
C GLY A 138 13.24 -8.95 -7.02
N VAL A 139 12.29 -9.32 -6.16
CA VAL A 139 12.16 -10.69 -5.65
C VAL A 139 11.50 -11.61 -6.68
N SER A 140 10.36 -11.21 -7.21
CA SER A 140 9.64 -11.96 -8.26
C SER A 140 10.20 -11.72 -9.67
N SER A 141 11.07 -10.70 -9.84
CA SER A 141 11.61 -10.25 -11.13
C SER A 141 10.50 -9.86 -12.13
N SER A 142 9.46 -9.19 -11.64
CA SER A 142 8.30 -8.76 -12.42
C SER A 142 8.09 -7.25 -12.33
N SER A 143 7.57 -6.66 -13.40
CA SER A 143 7.18 -5.25 -13.44
C SER A 143 5.68 -5.13 -13.56
N HIS A 144 5.09 -4.14 -12.89
CA HIS A 144 3.66 -3.86 -12.96
C HIS A 144 3.35 -2.37 -12.80
N LEU A 145 2.21 -1.95 -13.35
CA LEU A 145 1.59 -0.68 -13.03
C LEU A 145 1.01 -0.80 -11.63
N ASP A 146 1.53 0.01 -10.70
CA ASP A 146 1.15 -0.06 -9.29
C ASP A 146 -0.02 0.89 -9.01
N ASN A 147 0.24 2.18 -8.91
CA ASN A 147 -0.77 3.18 -8.59
C ASN A 147 -0.94 4.19 -9.74
N SER A 148 -2.18 4.51 -10.05
CA SER A 148 -2.53 5.57 -11.02
C SER A 148 -3.73 6.33 -10.52
N ASP A 149 -3.60 7.66 -10.43
CA ASP A 149 -4.60 8.59 -9.92
C ASP A 149 -4.56 9.87 -10.77
N LEU A 150 -5.56 10.08 -11.61
CA LEU A 150 -5.75 11.28 -12.44
C LEU A 150 -6.97 12.04 -11.93
N ARG A 151 -6.76 13.28 -11.49
CA ARG A 151 -7.82 14.14 -10.97
C ARG A 151 -8.05 15.37 -11.82
N LEU A 152 -9.33 15.64 -12.07
CA LEU A 152 -9.79 16.94 -12.55
C LEU A 152 -10.62 17.57 -11.44
N THR A 153 -10.33 18.79 -11.06
CA THR A 153 -11.01 19.42 -9.92
C THR A 153 -11.24 20.90 -10.13
N MET A 154 -12.39 21.39 -9.69
CA MET A 154 -12.77 22.80 -9.79
C MET A 154 -13.33 23.28 -8.45
N PRO A 155 -12.84 24.42 -7.91
CA PRO A 155 -13.43 25.07 -6.76
C PRO A 155 -14.62 25.95 -7.17
N PHE A 156 -15.64 25.98 -6.35
CA PHE A 156 -16.81 26.84 -6.44
C PHE A 156 -16.99 27.57 -5.10
N ASP A 157 -17.51 28.79 -5.14
CA ASP A 157 -17.96 29.49 -3.93
C ASP A 157 -19.47 29.27 -3.77
N VAL A 158 -19.85 28.77 -2.61
CA VAL A 158 -21.24 28.56 -2.21
C VAL A 158 -21.47 29.27 -0.88
N ASN A 159 -22.08 30.45 -0.92
CA ASN A 159 -22.34 31.26 0.27
C ASN A 159 -21.07 31.59 1.09
N ASN A 160 -20.00 32.02 0.44
CA ASN A 160 -18.67 32.25 1.00
C ASN A 160 -17.97 31.04 1.59
N THR A 161 -18.35 29.84 1.17
CA THR A 161 -17.74 28.59 1.57
C THR A 161 -17.25 27.84 0.33
N GLU A 162 -16.03 27.30 0.36
CA GLU A 162 -15.48 26.55 -0.75
C GLU A 162 -16.19 25.20 -0.89
N LEU A 163 -16.75 24.95 -2.07
CA LEU A 163 -17.14 23.63 -2.55
C LEU A 163 -16.20 23.23 -3.70
N ARG A 164 -15.46 22.18 -3.54
CA ARG A 164 -14.62 21.61 -4.59
C ARG A 164 -15.28 20.37 -5.16
N LEU A 165 -15.53 20.38 -6.46
CA LEU A 165 -16.01 19.20 -7.19
C LEU A 165 -14.85 18.60 -7.98
N GLY A 166 -14.81 17.29 -8.07
CA GLY A 166 -13.78 16.58 -8.83
C GLY A 166 -14.27 15.32 -9.51
N LEU A 167 -13.54 14.96 -10.57
CA LEU A 167 -13.58 13.67 -11.24
C LEU A 167 -12.21 13.01 -11.01
N ASP A 168 -12.24 11.75 -10.64
CA ASP A 168 -11.04 10.94 -10.41
C ASP A 168 -11.10 9.70 -11.30
N ILE A 169 -10.01 9.45 -12.03
CA ILE A 169 -9.82 8.24 -12.84
C ILE A 169 -8.59 7.54 -12.27
N ASN A 170 -8.78 6.34 -11.74
CA ASN A 170 -7.74 5.63 -11.00
C ASN A 170 -7.76 4.12 -11.29
N ASN A 171 -6.74 3.40 -10.79
CA ASN A 171 -6.62 1.95 -11.00
C ASN A 171 -6.88 1.11 -9.74
N GLY A 172 -7.66 1.63 -8.81
CA GLY A 172 -8.06 0.85 -7.63
C GLY A 172 -8.85 1.65 -6.61
N PRO A 173 -9.83 1.04 -5.91
CA PRO A 173 -10.75 1.72 -5.00
C PRO A 173 -10.11 2.19 -3.68
N THR A 174 -8.79 2.20 -3.58
CA THR A 174 -8.03 2.64 -2.40
C THR A 174 -6.98 3.68 -2.72
N VAL A 175 -6.53 3.76 -3.99
CA VAL A 175 -5.49 4.72 -4.39
C VAL A 175 -5.98 6.17 -4.28
N GLN A 176 -7.26 6.42 -4.55
CA GLN A 176 -7.86 7.75 -4.49
C GLN A 176 -8.20 8.21 -3.06
N ASP A 177 -8.34 7.31 -2.07
CA ASP A 177 -8.68 7.69 -0.69
C ASP A 177 -7.74 8.79 -0.16
N PRO A 178 -8.24 10.01 0.14
CA PRO A 178 -7.37 11.09 0.60
C PRO A 178 -6.86 10.88 2.03
N TYR A 179 -7.57 10.07 2.83
CA TYR A 179 -7.17 9.79 4.21
C TYR A 179 -6.15 8.67 4.30
N ASN A 180 -5.95 7.90 3.22
CA ASN A 180 -5.07 6.75 3.16
C ASN A 180 -5.29 5.77 4.33
N SER A 181 -6.52 5.69 4.80
CA SER A 181 -6.96 4.73 5.82
C SER A 181 -7.22 3.37 5.23
N SER A 182 -7.61 3.32 3.94
CA SER A 182 -7.80 2.07 3.20
C SER A 182 -6.48 1.32 3.03
N TYR A 183 -6.58 0.03 2.76
CA TYR A 183 -5.49 -0.92 2.95
C TYR A 183 -4.33 -0.80 1.96
N ALA A 184 -4.50 -0.25 0.77
CA ALA A 184 -3.39 0.02 -0.14
C ALA A 184 -2.31 0.90 0.49
N TRP A 185 -2.70 1.73 1.44
CA TRP A 185 -1.83 2.64 2.18
C TRP A 185 -1.70 2.28 3.67
N GLY A 186 -2.19 1.08 4.05
CA GLY A 186 -2.15 0.61 5.43
C GLY A 186 -0.74 0.26 5.89
N TYR A 187 -0.55 0.30 7.22
CA TYR A 187 0.71 -0.11 7.84
C TYR A 187 0.78 -1.64 8.00
N PRO A 188 1.91 -2.30 7.76
CA PRO A 188 3.21 -1.74 7.40
C PRO A 188 3.21 -1.23 5.95
N PHE A 189 3.82 -0.06 5.71
CA PHE A 189 3.84 0.57 4.40
C PHE A 189 4.76 -0.14 3.41
N VAL A 190 5.75 -0.86 3.92
CA VAL A 190 6.69 -1.65 3.13
C VAL A 190 6.84 -3.04 3.75
N SER A 191 7.08 -4.03 2.90
CA SER A 191 7.31 -5.42 3.30
C SER A 191 8.02 -6.17 2.18
N SER A 192 8.45 -7.41 2.46
CA SER A 192 8.99 -8.32 1.46
C SER A 192 8.07 -9.50 1.25
N ILE A 193 7.86 -9.92 0.02
CA ILE A 193 7.13 -11.17 -0.30
C ILE A 193 7.88 -12.44 0.15
N LEU A 194 9.11 -12.29 0.65
CA LEU A 194 9.89 -13.38 1.25
C LEU A 194 9.41 -13.75 2.67
N VAL A 195 8.56 -12.92 3.28
CA VAL A 195 8.00 -13.15 4.62
C VAL A 195 6.57 -13.65 4.51
N PRO A 196 6.19 -14.74 5.21
CA PRO A 196 4.81 -15.22 5.22
C PRO A 196 3.85 -14.16 5.76
N THR A 197 2.72 -14.00 5.06
CA THR A 197 1.59 -13.15 5.47
C THR A 197 0.31 -13.97 5.51
N PRO A 198 -0.68 -13.63 6.36
CA PRO A 198 -1.99 -14.28 6.36
C PRO A 198 -2.64 -14.23 4.99
N THR A 199 -3.30 -15.33 4.59
CA THR A 199 -3.90 -15.47 3.27
C THR A 199 -5.26 -14.79 3.13
N ALA A 200 -6.02 -14.75 4.21
CA ALA A 200 -7.37 -14.16 4.20
C ALA A 200 -7.31 -12.63 4.33
N GLN A 201 -7.88 -11.96 3.36
CA GLN A 201 -8.00 -10.49 3.32
C GLN A 201 -9.33 -10.10 2.65
N PRO A 202 -10.06 -9.07 3.15
CA PRO A 202 -11.20 -8.49 2.45
C PRO A 202 -10.81 -7.96 1.06
N ILE A 203 -11.76 -7.93 0.12
CA ILE A 203 -11.48 -7.45 -1.24
C ILE A 203 -11.09 -5.96 -1.28
N LEU A 204 -11.57 -5.17 -0.34
CA LEU A 204 -11.18 -3.77 -0.19
C LEU A 204 -9.68 -3.60 0.05
N VAL A 205 -8.97 -4.63 0.54
CA VAL A 205 -7.52 -4.55 0.81
C VAL A 205 -6.70 -4.39 -0.45
N SER A 206 -6.93 -5.19 -1.48
CA SER A 206 -6.11 -5.15 -2.69
C SER A 206 -6.73 -5.81 -3.93
N ALA A 207 -7.93 -6.36 -3.85
CA ALA A 207 -8.48 -7.21 -4.92
C ALA A 207 -8.63 -6.50 -6.27
N LEU A 208 -8.90 -5.19 -6.25
CA LEU A 208 -9.03 -4.34 -7.44
C LEU A 208 -7.85 -3.38 -7.64
N ALA A 209 -6.81 -3.45 -6.81
CA ALA A 209 -5.67 -2.55 -6.91
C ALA A 209 -4.76 -2.93 -8.09
N GLY A 210 -4.47 -1.97 -8.95
CA GLY A 210 -3.60 -2.14 -10.12
C GLY A 210 -4.21 -2.92 -11.29
N ASN A 211 -5.28 -3.66 -11.08
CA ASN A 211 -5.89 -4.53 -12.09
C ASN A 211 -7.27 -4.05 -12.59
N SER A 212 -7.68 -2.87 -12.17
CA SER A 212 -8.97 -2.28 -12.53
C SER A 212 -8.82 -0.84 -13.02
N ILE A 213 -9.90 -0.32 -13.59
CA ILE A 213 -10.10 1.10 -13.81
C ILE A 213 -11.35 1.54 -13.05
N GLY A 214 -11.22 2.64 -12.32
CA GLY A 214 -12.30 3.34 -11.65
C GLY A 214 -12.52 4.72 -12.23
N ALA A 215 -13.77 5.15 -12.19
CA ALA A 215 -14.16 6.53 -12.43
C ALA A 215 -15.08 6.95 -11.29
N THR A 216 -14.64 7.94 -10.51
CA THR A 216 -15.37 8.45 -9.36
C THR A 216 -15.58 9.96 -9.48
N VAL A 217 -16.65 10.45 -8.90
CA VAL A 217 -16.89 11.88 -8.71
C VAL A 217 -16.87 12.18 -7.22
N TYR A 218 -16.28 13.32 -6.84
CA TYR A 218 -16.22 13.71 -5.45
C TYR A 218 -16.60 15.17 -5.22
N ALA A 219 -17.07 15.45 -4.01
CA ALA A 219 -17.33 16.78 -3.49
C ALA A 219 -16.58 16.95 -2.17
N TRP A 220 -15.91 18.08 -1.99
CA TRP A 220 -15.27 18.49 -0.76
C TRP A 220 -15.77 19.86 -0.34
N TYR A 221 -16.56 19.90 0.73
CA TYR A 221 -17.23 21.09 1.21
C TYR A 221 -16.56 21.59 2.50
N ASP A 222 -16.30 22.87 2.55
CA ASP A 222 -15.71 23.59 3.70
C ASP A 222 -14.41 22.95 4.20
N ARG A 223 -13.66 22.31 3.32
CA ARG A 223 -12.44 21.56 3.65
C ARG A 223 -12.62 20.53 4.77
N SER A 224 -13.86 20.13 5.02
CA SER A 224 -14.25 19.22 6.11
C SER A 224 -15.02 18.02 5.61
N LEU A 225 -16.11 18.20 4.87
CA LEU A 225 -16.93 17.10 4.38
C LEU A 225 -16.46 16.61 3.02
N TYR A 226 -16.01 15.38 2.93
CA TYR A 226 -15.64 14.68 1.70
C TYR A 226 -16.65 13.59 1.38
N LEU A 227 -17.19 13.62 0.18
CA LEU A 227 -18.08 12.59 -0.37
C LEU A 227 -17.57 12.19 -1.74
N GLU A 228 -17.55 10.90 -2.02
CA GLU A 228 -17.11 10.34 -3.29
C GLU A 228 -17.97 9.13 -3.65
N GLY A 229 -18.22 8.94 -4.94
CA GLY A 229 -18.91 7.77 -5.45
C GLY A 229 -18.53 7.49 -6.89
N GLY A 230 -18.51 6.23 -7.26
CA GLY A 230 -18.17 5.80 -8.61
C GLY A 230 -18.24 4.31 -8.85
N LEU A 231 -17.62 3.90 -9.92
CA LEU A 231 -17.68 2.53 -10.42
C LEU A 231 -16.28 2.04 -10.81
N TYR A 232 -16.01 0.77 -10.53
CA TYR A 232 -14.79 0.07 -10.90
C TYR A 232 -15.07 -1.11 -11.81
N ASN A 233 -14.14 -1.38 -12.72
CA ASN A 233 -14.20 -2.57 -13.57
C ASN A 233 -12.78 -3.13 -13.77
N THR A 234 -12.60 -4.44 -13.71
CA THR A 234 -11.28 -5.05 -13.96
C THR A 234 -10.85 -4.85 -15.40
N PHE A 235 -9.56 -4.71 -15.63
CA PHE A 235 -8.99 -4.69 -16.98
C PHE A 235 -9.26 -5.99 -17.71
N GLY A 236 -9.39 -5.91 -19.04
CA GLY A 236 -9.39 -7.09 -19.87
C GLY A 236 -8.02 -7.77 -19.93
N PRO A 237 -7.92 -9.06 -20.31
CA PRO A 237 -6.68 -9.87 -20.26
C PRO A 237 -5.47 -9.23 -20.93
N SER A 238 -5.65 -8.59 -22.06
CA SER A 238 -4.56 -7.92 -22.81
C SER A 238 -3.97 -6.75 -22.04
N LEU A 239 -4.81 -5.94 -21.38
CA LEU A 239 -4.36 -4.79 -20.60
C LEU A 239 -3.74 -5.25 -19.28
N LEU A 240 -4.27 -6.29 -18.62
CA LEU A 240 -3.65 -6.91 -17.45
C LEU A 240 -2.23 -7.40 -17.76
N SER A 241 -2.07 -8.14 -18.86
CA SER A 241 -0.76 -8.62 -19.30
C SER A 241 0.19 -7.47 -19.61
N TRP A 242 -0.28 -6.42 -20.28
CA TRP A 242 0.54 -5.25 -20.61
C TRP A 242 0.96 -4.46 -19.37
N THR A 243 0.07 -4.32 -18.39
CA THR A 243 0.36 -3.63 -17.12
C THR A 243 1.12 -4.50 -16.12
N GLY A 244 1.37 -5.78 -16.43
CA GLY A 244 2.03 -6.74 -15.54
C GLY A 244 1.20 -7.17 -14.34
N ASN A 245 -0.10 -6.89 -14.34
CA ASN A 245 -1.04 -7.26 -13.29
C ASN A 245 -1.82 -8.53 -13.65
N ALA A 246 -2.54 -9.08 -12.66
CA ALA A 246 -3.33 -10.30 -12.79
C ALA A 246 -4.69 -10.12 -12.13
N TYR A 247 -5.66 -10.96 -12.48
CA TYR A 247 -6.88 -11.05 -11.70
C TYR A 247 -6.57 -11.52 -10.28
N GLY A 248 -7.21 -10.89 -9.29
CA GLY A 248 -7.24 -11.36 -7.91
C GLY A 248 -8.30 -12.46 -7.76
N PRO A 249 -9.50 -12.16 -7.22
CA PRO A 249 -10.58 -13.15 -7.13
C PRO A 249 -11.18 -13.50 -8.50
N GLY A 250 -11.04 -12.61 -9.50
CA GLY A 250 -11.58 -12.83 -10.85
C GLY A 250 -11.73 -11.54 -11.65
N SER A 251 -12.43 -11.62 -12.79
CA SER A 251 -12.89 -10.44 -13.51
C SER A 251 -14.23 -9.97 -12.98
N THR A 252 -14.46 -8.68 -12.90
CA THR A 252 -15.79 -8.15 -12.55
C THR A 252 -16.82 -8.59 -13.58
N ALA A 253 -17.96 -9.12 -13.09
CA ALA A 253 -19.08 -9.51 -13.95
C ALA A 253 -19.91 -8.31 -14.39
N ASN A 254 -19.90 -7.25 -13.59
CA ASN A 254 -20.51 -5.95 -13.80
C ASN A 254 -19.72 -4.87 -13.05
N PRO A 255 -19.87 -3.58 -13.39
CA PRO A 255 -19.20 -2.51 -12.68
C PRO A 255 -19.47 -2.54 -11.17
N ALA A 256 -18.43 -2.43 -10.37
CA ALA A 256 -18.44 -2.48 -8.90
C ALA A 256 -18.70 -1.06 -8.34
N PRO A 257 -19.84 -0.79 -7.69
CA PRO A 257 -20.11 0.48 -7.04
C PRO A 257 -19.22 0.69 -5.80
N TYR A 258 -18.70 1.90 -5.68
CA TYR A 258 -17.88 2.39 -4.59
C TYR A 258 -18.45 3.69 -4.04
N LEU A 259 -18.48 3.82 -2.72
CA LEU A 259 -18.82 5.05 -2.01
C LEU A 259 -17.82 5.32 -0.89
N ARG A 260 -17.46 6.59 -0.71
CA ARG A 260 -16.63 7.09 0.39
C ARG A 260 -17.28 8.34 0.97
N GLY A 261 -17.42 8.38 2.29
CA GLY A 261 -17.78 9.58 3.02
C GLY A 261 -16.82 9.80 4.18
N ALA A 262 -16.40 11.04 4.42
CA ALA A 262 -15.58 11.37 5.59
C ALA A 262 -15.83 12.82 6.04
N TYR A 263 -15.67 13.04 7.33
CA TYR A 263 -15.68 14.37 7.91
C TYR A 263 -14.39 14.61 8.68
N GLU A 264 -13.74 15.72 8.41
CA GLU A 264 -12.46 16.12 8.99
C GLU A 264 -12.59 17.45 9.78
N TRP A 265 -12.01 17.47 10.96
CA TRP A 265 -11.82 18.66 11.79
C TRP A 265 -10.35 19.03 11.79
N ASN A 266 -10.08 20.33 11.66
CA ASN A 266 -8.72 20.89 11.71
C ASN A 266 -8.67 22.04 12.72
N TRP A 267 -7.73 21.99 13.69
CA TRP A 267 -7.57 23.03 14.71
C TRP A 267 -6.16 23.02 15.31
N ASN A 268 -5.56 24.20 15.44
CA ASN A 268 -4.31 24.42 16.19
C ASN A 268 -3.20 23.37 15.96
N GLY A 269 -2.91 23.04 14.70
CA GLY A 269 -1.91 22.03 14.33
C GLY A 269 -2.33 20.58 14.59
N GLN A 270 -3.63 20.35 14.78
CA GLN A 270 -4.24 19.05 14.95
C GLN A 270 -5.26 18.79 13.85
N SER A 271 -5.49 17.52 13.54
CA SER A 271 -6.61 17.11 12.70
C SER A 271 -7.20 15.80 13.21
N ALA A 272 -8.51 15.63 13.02
CA ALA A 272 -9.19 14.38 13.26
C ALA A 272 -10.18 14.11 12.12
N HIS A 273 -10.38 12.85 11.78
CA HIS A 273 -11.43 12.48 10.82
C HIS A 273 -12.14 11.20 11.26
N VAL A 274 -13.35 11.06 10.76
CA VAL A 274 -14.13 9.84 10.79
C VAL A 274 -14.74 9.63 9.41
N GLY A 275 -14.82 8.39 8.95
CA GLY A 275 -15.35 8.10 7.63
C GLY A 275 -15.85 6.68 7.47
N GLY A 276 -16.42 6.41 6.31
CA GLY A 276 -16.89 5.10 5.92
C GLY A 276 -16.68 4.85 4.45
N ILE A 277 -16.46 3.58 4.10
CA ILE A 277 -16.28 3.07 2.74
C ILE A 277 -17.31 1.97 2.49
N PHE A 278 -17.86 1.97 1.30
CA PHE A 278 -18.67 0.88 0.77
C PHE A 278 -18.10 0.44 -0.58
N LEU A 279 -17.95 -0.87 -0.76
CA LEU A 279 -17.59 -1.48 -2.03
C LEU A 279 -18.45 -2.73 -2.25
N HIS A 280 -19.05 -2.86 -3.41
CA HIS A 280 -19.72 -4.09 -3.81
C HIS A 280 -19.17 -4.57 -5.15
N SER A 281 -18.75 -5.83 -5.22
CA SER A 281 -18.18 -6.42 -6.44
C SER A 281 -18.72 -7.82 -6.69
N ASN A 282 -19.04 -8.10 -7.94
CA ASN A 282 -19.37 -9.45 -8.42
C ASN A 282 -18.26 -9.89 -9.37
N PHE A 283 -17.66 -11.04 -9.09
CA PHE A 283 -16.57 -11.59 -9.89
C PHE A 283 -16.98 -12.88 -10.60
N ASN A 284 -16.58 -13.01 -11.85
CA ASN A 284 -16.39 -14.31 -12.47
C ASN A 284 -15.14 -14.92 -11.85
N PRO A 285 -15.20 -16.06 -11.14
CA PRO A 285 -14.03 -16.61 -10.46
C PRO A 285 -12.81 -16.78 -11.38
N ALA A 286 -11.63 -16.45 -10.87
CA ALA A 286 -10.39 -16.60 -11.62
C ALA A 286 -10.06 -18.10 -11.81
N ILE A 287 -9.65 -18.46 -13.03
CA ILE A 287 -9.08 -19.79 -13.36
C ILE A 287 -7.59 -19.69 -13.70
N SER A 288 -7.11 -18.51 -14.00
CA SER A 288 -5.68 -18.18 -14.14
C SER A 288 -5.46 -16.68 -13.95
N ALA A 289 -4.20 -16.25 -14.00
CA ALA A 289 -3.82 -14.84 -13.91
C ALA A 289 -4.58 -13.91 -14.90
N PHE A 290 -4.97 -14.42 -16.05
CA PHE A 290 -5.61 -13.63 -17.14
C PHE A 290 -6.93 -14.23 -17.62
N SER A 291 -7.50 -15.18 -16.92
CA SER A 291 -8.74 -15.85 -17.31
C SER A 291 -9.66 -16.05 -16.12
N SER A 292 -10.94 -15.90 -16.35
CA SER A 292 -12.02 -16.07 -15.38
C SER A 292 -13.23 -16.74 -16.02
N ASN A 293 -14.06 -17.39 -15.23
CA ASN A 293 -15.23 -18.09 -15.73
C ASN A 293 -16.44 -17.93 -14.80
N GLY A 294 -17.48 -17.32 -15.29
CA GLY A 294 -18.77 -17.14 -14.60
C GLY A 294 -19.83 -18.21 -14.91
N SER A 295 -19.49 -19.29 -15.66
CA SER A 295 -20.47 -20.32 -16.05
C SER A 295 -21.06 -21.09 -14.86
N MET A 296 -20.34 -21.16 -13.75
CA MET A 296 -20.79 -21.79 -12.50
C MET A 296 -21.45 -20.81 -11.52
N GLY A 297 -21.60 -19.54 -11.91
CA GLY A 297 -22.10 -18.45 -11.11
C GLY A 297 -21.02 -17.40 -10.80
N HIS A 298 -21.42 -16.35 -10.11
CA HIS A 298 -20.52 -15.27 -9.68
C HIS A 298 -20.27 -15.33 -8.19
N ASP A 299 -19.10 -14.86 -7.76
CA ASP A 299 -18.79 -14.62 -6.36
C ASP A 299 -19.02 -13.14 -6.04
N SER A 300 -19.89 -12.88 -5.08
CA SER A 300 -20.28 -11.54 -4.65
C SER A 300 -19.61 -11.19 -3.35
N TYR A 301 -19.07 -9.99 -3.27
CA TYR A 301 -18.42 -9.44 -2.06
C TYR A 301 -19.00 -8.06 -1.77
N THR A 302 -19.24 -7.78 -0.51
CA THR A 302 -19.74 -6.47 -0.07
C THR A 302 -19.00 -6.05 1.19
N ASP A 303 -18.18 -5.02 1.07
CA ASP A 303 -17.43 -4.42 2.17
C ASP A 303 -18.16 -3.20 2.72
N TYR A 304 -18.16 -3.12 4.06
CA TYR A 304 -18.58 -1.97 4.85
C TYR A 304 -17.44 -1.62 5.80
N ALA A 305 -16.68 -0.60 5.48
CA ALA A 305 -15.59 -0.19 6.34
C ALA A 305 -15.91 1.13 7.06
N LEU A 306 -15.46 1.23 8.31
CA LEU A 306 -15.44 2.45 9.11
C LEU A 306 -14.00 2.77 9.48
N ASP A 307 -13.62 4.02 9.32
CA ASP A 307 -12.27 4.48 9.64
C ASP A 307 -12.30 5.79 10.44
N GLY A 308 -11.17 6.06 11.08
CA GLY A 308 -10.97 7.30 11.77
C GLY A 308 -9.51 7.52 12.12
N GLY A 309 -9.14 8.77 12.26
CA GLY A 309 -7.77 9.12 12.59
C GLY A 309 -7.69 10.41 13.39
N TYR A 310 -6.58 10.53 14.11
CA TYR A 310 -6.20 11.75 14.82
C TYR A 310 -4.72 12.03 14.56
N GLN A 311 -4.38 13.27 14.33
CA GLN A 311 -3.01 13.73 14.15
C GLN A 311 -2.76 14.98 14.99
N PHE A 312 -1.63 14.98 15.69
CA PHE A 312 -1.05 16.16 16.32
C PHE A 312 0.30 16.42 15.67
N ILE A 313 0.43 17.54 15.00
CA ILE A 313 1.68 17.96 14.33
C ILE A 313 2.34 19.10 15.13
N GLY A 314 1.55 20.01 15.73
CA GLY A 314 2.03 21.12 16.53
C GLY A 314 3.06 21.96 15.77
N ASP A 315 4.21 22.15 16.37
CA ASP A 315 5.39 22.81 15.78
C ASP A 315 6.32 21.84 15.02
N GLY A 316 5.94 20.57 14.89
CA GLY A 316 6.75 19.51 14.25
C GLY A 316 7.81 18.88 15.17
N THR A 317 7.98 19.33 16.41
CA THR A 317 8.92 18.73 17.36
C THR A 317 8.44 17.37 17.84
N HIS A 318 7.18 17.30 18.23
CA HIS A 318 6.50 16.07 18.64
C HIS A 318 5.31 15.86 17.73
N VAL A 319 5.37 14.83 16.90
CA VAL A 319 4.29 14.50 15.98
C VAL A 319 3.70 13.16 16.41
N PHE A 320 2.38 13.12 16.53
CA PHE A 320 1.65 11.92 16.86
C PHE A 320 0.54 11.68 15.83
N SER A 321 0.35 10.43 15.44
CA SER A 321 -0.76 10.02 14.59
C SER A 321 -1.36 8.71 15.08
N LEU A 322 -2.67 8.65 15.13
CA LEU A 322 -3.45 7.43 15.37
C LEU A 322 -4.38 7.24 14.19
N LEU A 323 -4.39 6.04 13.62
CA LEU A 323 -5.25 5.68 12.50
C LEU A 323 -5.88 4.31 12.79
N GLY A 324 -7.19 4.19 12.58
CA GLY A 324 -7.91 2.94 12.72
C GLY A 324 -8.87 2.71 11.57
N ILE A 325 -9.02 1.43 11.19
CA ILE A 325 -10.04 0.98 10.25
C ILE A 325 -10.60 -0.36 10.71
N PHE A 326 -11.90 -0.53 10.56
CA PHE A 326 -12.60 -1.80 10.67
C PHE A 326 -13.36 -2.04 9.37
N ASP A 327 -13.24 -3.23 8.82
CA ASP A 327 -13.92 -3.68 7.63
C ASP A 327 -14.70 -4.97 7.91
N HIS A 328 -15.93 -4.99 7.44
CA HIS A 328 -16.82 -6.16 7.43
C HIS A 328 -17.18 -6.49 6.00
N GLU A 329 -16.77 -7.67 5.55
CA GLU A 329 -17.07 -8.21 4.24
C GLU A 329 -18.08 -9.34 4.31
N ASN A 330 -19.19 -9.18 3.59
CA ASN A 330 -20.13 -10.27 3.30
C ASN A 330 -19.73 -10.93 1.98
N GLN A 331 -19.64 -12.25 1.98
CA GLN A 331 -19.25 -13.05 0.81
C GLN A 331 -20.39 -13.97 0.41
N HIS A 332 -20.74 -13.96 -0.88
CA HIS A 332 -21.69 -14.91 -1.46
C HIS A 332 -21.05 -15.62 -2.66
N LEU A 333 -20.34 -16.71 -2.35
CA LEU A 333 -19.37 -17.39 -3.22
C LEU A 333 -20.04 -18.48 -4.06
N VAL A 334 -21.04 -18.14 -4.89
CA VAL A 334 -21.82 -19.10 -5.67
C VAL A 334 -20.96 -19.81 -6.70
N GLY A 335 -20.11 -19.08 -7.43
CA GLY A 335 -19.21 -19.65 -8.44
C GLY A 335 -18.17 -20.57 -7.85
N SER A 336 -17.53 -20.14 -6.75
CA SER A 336 -16.55 -20.93 -6.01
C SER A 336 -17.18 -22.18 -5.36
N PHE A 337 -18.39 -22.06 -4.81
CA PHE A 337 -19.10 -23.20 -4.23
C PHE A 337 -19.48 -24.24 -5.32
N ASN A 338 -20.07 -23.80 -6.42
CA ASN A 338 -20.46 -24.70 -7.52
C ASN A 338 -19.26 -25.36 -8.22
N SER A 339 -18.10 -24.70 -8.22
CA SER A 339 -16.84 -25.27 -8.75
C SER A 339 -16.06 -26.14 -7.74
N GLY A 340 -16.52 -26.21 -6.49
CA GLY A 340 -15.84 -26.96 -5.42
C GLY A 340 -14.62 -26.26 -4.83
N ALA A 341 -14.45 -24.97 -5.05
CA ALA A 341 -13.38 -24.14 -4.47
C ALA A 341 -13.74 -23.60 -3.06
N ALA A 342 -15.02 -23.55 -2.74
CA ALA A 342 -15.53 -23.22 -1.40
C ALA A 342 -16.47 -24.32 -0.89
N SER A 343 -16.51 -24.55 0.42
CA SER A 343 -17.36 -25.57 1.03
C SER A 343 -18.80 -25.07 1.27
N GLN A 344 -19.00 -23.77 1.23
CA GLN A 344 -20.31 -23.11 1.38
C GLN A 344 -20.34 -21.80 0.58
N ALA A 345 -21.55 -21.38 0.16
CA ALA A 345 -21.71 -20.15 -0.61
C ALA A 345 -21.72 -18.90 0.27
N GLY A 346 -22.22 -18.99 1.51
CA GLY A 346 -22.34 -17.84 2.41
C GLY A 346 -21.18 -17.78 3.41
N ASN A 347 -20.33 -16.76 3.30
CA ASN A 347 -19.21 -16.51 4.22
C ASN A 347 -19.18 -15.04 4.66
N SER A 348 -18.40 -14.75 5.66
CA SER A 348 -18.06 -13.38 6.07
C SER A 348 -16.60 -13.30 6.49
N LEU A 349 -16.00 -12.14 6.27
CA LEU A 349 -14.66 -11.83 6.72
C LEU A 349 -14.67 -10.47 7.41
N ASN A 350 -13.86 -10.33 8.45
CA ASN A 350 -13.69 -9.07 9.14
C ASN A 350 -12.20 -8.79 9.27
N GLN A 351 -11.85 -7.51 9.15
CA GLN A 351 -10.49 -7.09 9.45
C GLN A 351 -10.51 -5.77 10.23
N THR A 352 -9.64 -5.66 11.20
CA THR A 352 -9.37 -4.39 11.89
C THR A 352 -7.89 -4.14 11.94
N ARG A 353 -7.52 -2.85 11.85
CA ARG A 353 -6.15 -2.37 12.02
C ARG A 353 -6.19 -1.07 12.80
N VAL A 354 -5.31 -0.96 13.79
CA VAL A 354 -5.07 0.27 14.54
C VAL A 354 -3.58 0.52 14.54
N THR A 355 -3.18 1.73 14.17
CA THR A 355 -1.77 2.13 14.05
C THR A 355 -1.54 3.42 14.81
N GLY A 356 -0.63 3.40 15.77
CA GLY A 356 -0.13 4.56 16.49
C GLY A 356 1.31 4.86 16.07
N THR A 357 1.56 6.08 15.63
CA THR A 357 2.86 6.55 15.14
C THR A 357 3.29 7.79 15.90
N TYR A 358 4.51 7.81 16.35
CA TYR A 358 5.15 8.97 16.97
C TYR A 358 6.44 9.32 16.25
N TYR A 359 6.68 10.61 16.01
CA TYR A 359 7.95 11.12 15.50
C TYR A 359 8.49 12.24 16.41
N TYR A 360 9.77 12.15 16.72
CA TYR A 360 10.52 13.24 17.31
C TYR A 360 11.23 14.02 16.22
N GLN A 361 10.93 15.32 16.15
CA GLN A 361 11.43 16.26 15.12
C GLN A 361 11.23 15.76 13.68
N GLN A 362 10.16 14.98 13.45
CA GLN A 362 9.88 14.33 12.16
C GLN A 362 11.08 13.57 11.57
N THR A 363 11.98 13.09 12.42
CA THR A 363 13.24 12.45 12.05
C THR A 363 13.37 11.06 12.63
N TYR A 364 13.02 10.89 13.91
CA TYR A 364 13.09 9.60 14.61
C TYR A 364 11.67 9.11 14.87
N GLY A 365 11.32 7.99 14.27
CA GLY A 365 9.98 7.42 14.32
C GLY A 365 9.89 6.18 15.18
N PHE A 366 8.73 6.00 15.79
CA PHE A 366 8.31 4.75 16.39
C PHE A 366 6.84 4.50 16.08
N THR A 367 6.54 3.32 15.53
CA THR A 367 5.18 2.94 15.14
C THR A 367 4.82 1.59 15.77
N VAL A 368 3.61 1.51 16.28
CA VAL A 368 2.99 0.25 16.73
C VAL A 368 1.69 0.08 15.99
N ALA A 369 1.48 -1.09 15.41
CA ALA A 369 0.21 -1.46 14.81
C ALA A 369 -0.30 -2.78 15.40
N TRP A 370 -1.62 -2.87 15.51
CA TRP A 370 -2.34 -4.10 15.75
C TRP A 370 -3.25 -4.39 14.56
N GLN A 371 -3.21 -5.63 14.08
CA GLN A 371 -4.05 -6.10 13.00
C GLN A 371 -4.68 -7.44 13.37
N LYS A 372 -5.99 -7.58 13.12
CA LYS A 372 -6.73 -8.82 13.31
C LYS A 372 -7.65 -9.07 12.12
N THR A 373 -7.63 -10.31 11.64
CA THR A 373 -8.57 -10.83 10.63
C THR A 373 -9.29 -12.01 11.24
N TRP A 374 -10.62 -12.13 11.02
CA TRP A 374 -11.41 -13.27 11.46
C TRP A 374 -12.66 -13.41 10.60
N GLY A 375 -13.20 -14.61 10.51
CA GLY A 375 -14.36 -14.84 9.65
C GLY A 375 -14.92 -16.25 9.71
N THR A 376 -15.78 -16.54 8.77
CA THR A 376 -16.44 -17.84 8.63
C THR A 376 -15.42 -18.91 8.27
N PRO A 377 -15.36 -20.05 8.98
CA PRO A 377 -14.54 -21.19 8.57
C PRO A 377 -15.02 -21.79 7.25
N ASP A 378 -14.08 -22.06 6.34
CA ASP A 378 -14.34 -22.77 5.11
C ASP A 378 -13.11 -23.69 4.79
N PRO A 379 -13.22 -25.01 4.96
CA PRO A 379 -12.09 -25.94 4.82
C PRO A 379 -11.62 -26.17 3.38
N LEU A 380 -12.37 -25.73 2.37
CA LEU A 380 -11.88 -25.74 0.98
C LEU A 380 -11.22 -24.41 0.63
N LEU A 381 -11.84 -23.28 1.00
CA LEU A 381 -11.29 -21.94 0.75
C LEU A 381 -9.98 -21.72 1.52
N PHE A 382 -9.89 -22.22 2.75
CA PHE A 382 -8.70 -22.14 3.62
C PHE A 382 -8.13 -23.53 3.92
N ALA A 383 -7.87 -24.32 2.86
CA ALA A 383 -7.38 -25.68 3.00
C ALA A 383 -6.00 -25.75 3.68
N PRO A 384 -5.66 -26.87 4.37
CA PRO A 384 -4.31 -27.12 4.88
C PRO A 384 -3.25 -27.08 3.78
N ALA A 385 -2.20 -26.29 3.99
CA ALA A 385 -1.03 -26.24 3.09
C ALA A 385 0.18 -25.73 3.89
N PRO A 386 1.41 -26.21 3.59
CA PRO A 386 2.60 -25.74 4.29
C PRO A 386 2.73 -24.22 4.21
N VAL A 387 2.92 -23.57 5.37
CA VAL A 387 3.09 -22.13 5.56
C VAL A 387 1.83 -21.30 5.26
N SER A 388 1.13 -21.52 4.15
CA SER A 388 0.03 -20.66 3.68
C SER A 388 -1.37 -21.15 4.06
N GLY A 389 -1.52 -22.44 4.45
CA GLY A 389 -2.84 -23.03 4.71
C GLY A 389 -3.37 -22.82 6.12
N SER A 390 -4.55 -23.43 6.36
CA SER A 390 -5.25 -23.44 7.65
C SER A 390 -5.72 -24.87 7.97
N ALA A 391 -5.23 -25.46 9.07
CA ALA A 391 -5.58 -26.82 9.48
C ALA A 391 -7.04 -26.96 9.93
N ASN A 392 -7.67 -25.87 10.36
CA ASN A 392 -9.03 -25.84 10.86
C ASN A 392 -10.01 -25.09 9.95
N GLY A 393 -9.56 -24.71 8.75
CA GLY A 393 -10.36 -23.98 7.78
C GLY A 393 -10.74 -22.55 8.18
N LYS A 394 -10.11 -21.97 9.21
CA LYS A 394 -10.42 -20.61 9.66
C LYS A 394 -9.45 -19.58 9.04
N PRO A 395 -9.96 -18.38 8.71
CA PRO A 395 -9.13 -17.27 8.22
C PRO A 395 -8.37 -16.52 9.31
N ASP A 396 -8.60 -16.84 10.58
CA ASP A 396 -8.28 -16.00 11.73
C ASP A 396 -6.78 -15.74 11.86
N SER A 397 -6.39 -14.48 11.96
CA SER A 397 -5.01 -14.08 12.20
C SER A 397 -4.93 -12.85 13.09
N ASN A 398 -3.91 -12.78 13.93
CA ASN A 398 -3.70 -11.65 14.85
C ASN A 398 -2.21 -11.32 14.96
N ALA A 399 -1.87 -10.07 14.69
CA ALA A 399 -0.50 -9.60 14.66
C ALA A 399 -0.32 -8.26 15.38
N PHE A 400 0.86 -8.08 15.98
CA PHE A 400 1.39 -6.79 16.40
C PHE A 400 2.63 -6.49 15.56
N ILE A 401 2.76 -5.23 15.11
CA ILE A 401 3.86 -4.78 14.29
C ILE A 401 4.51 -3.58 14.98
N PHE A 402 5.82 -3.63 15.14
CA PHE A 402 6.62 -2.58 15.76
C PHE A 402 7.63 -2.10 14.74
N GLU A 403 7.78 -0.79 14.58
CA GLU A 403 8.80 -0.20 13.71
C GLU A 403 9.50 0.95 14.42
N ALA A 404 10.81 0.97 14.33
CA ALA A 404 11.63 2.13 14.64
C ALA A 404 12.30 2.61 13.35
N ASP A 405 12.26 3.90 13.08
CA ASP A 405 12.79 4.46 11.85
C ASP A 405 13.54 5.78 12.03
N TRP A 406 14.39 6.08 11.06
CA TRP A 406 15.18 7.30 10.96
C TRP A 406 15.02 7.90 9.56
N VAL A 407 14.56 9.15 9.51
CA VAL A 407 14.30 9.90 8.27
C VAL A 407 15.10 11.21 8.28
N PRO A 408 16.39 11.20 7.84
CA PRO A 408 17.28 12.34 8.02
C PRO A 408 17.03 13.52 7.08
N PHE A 409 16.36 13.32 5.93
CA PHE A 409 16.35 14.31 4.85
C PHE A 409 14.98 14.92 4.55
N GLY A 410 13.97 14.62 5.35
CA GLY A 410 12.59 15.03 5.07
C GLY A 410 12.25 16.50 5.38
N LYS A 411 13.10 17.21 6.15
CA LYS A 411 12.89 18.61 6.55
C LYS A 411 13.46 19.60 5.55
N ALA A 412 12.94 20.83 5.56
CA ALA A 412 13.37 21.89 4.63
C ALA A 412 14.84 22.28 4.78
N ASP A 413 15.39 22.22 5.99
CA ASP A 413 16.78 22.57 6.34
C ASP A 413 17.76 21.41 6.18
N SER A 414 17.31 20.22 5.79
CA SER A 414 18.19 19.07 5.57
C SER A 414 19.00 19.21 4.28
N TRP A 415 20.25 18.74 4.28
CA TRP A 415 21.12 18.85 3.10
C TRP A 415 20.61 18.05 1.89
N GLY A 416 19.75 17.04 2.10
CA GLY A 416 19.13 16.24 1.05
C GLY A 416 17.86 16.88 0.47
N ALA A 417 17.26 17.85 1.17
CA ALA A 417 16.01 18.44 0.76
C ALA A 417 16.17 19.41 -0.41
N PRO A 418 15.20 19.48 -1.32
CA PRO A 418 14.03 18.58 -1.47
C PRO A 418 14.32 17.35 -2.35
N TRP A 419 15.60 17.09 -2.68
CA TRP A 419 16.08 16.24 -3.77
C TRP A 419 16.08 14.75 -3.44
N VAL A 420 16.43 14.41 -2.19
CA VAL A 420 16.58 13.04 -1.72
C VAL A 420 15.91 12.91 -0.39
N ASN A 421 15.14 11.85 -0.20
CA ASN A 421 14.71 11.44 1.12
C ASN A 421 15.05 9.95 1.34
N LEU A 422 15.36 9.61 2.58
CA LEU A 422 15.75 8.27 3.01
C LEU A 422 15.01 7.93 4.30
N LYS A 423 14.45 6.73 4.36
CA LYS A 423 13.94 6.12 5.58
C LYS A 423 14.71 4.82 5.82
N LEU A 424 15.41 4.74 6.94
CA LEU A 424 15.98 3.49 7.45
C LEU A 424 15.05 2.95 8.53
N GLY A 425 14.60 1.72 8.40
CA GLY A 425 13.62 1.12 9.30
C GLY A 425 14.05 -0.24 9.82
N LEU A 426 13.69 -0.49 11.08
CA LEU A 426 13.74 -1.77 11.75
C LEU A 426 12.32 -2.14 12.16
N GLN A 427 11.74 -3.16 11.54
CA GLN A 427 10.38 -3.61 11.78
C GLN A 427 10.41 -5.04 12.35
N TYR A 428 9.55 -5.29 13.34
CA TYR A 428 9.30 -6.62 13.87
C TYR A 428 7.81 -6.91 13.89
N THR A 429 7.42 -8.03 13.24
CA THR A 429 6.04 -8.52 13.23
C THR A 429 5.93 -9.71 14.17
N LEU A 430 5.01 -9.64 15.11
CA LEU A 430 4.69 -10.69 16.10
C LEU A 430 3.30 -11.25 15.80
N TYR A 431 3.22 -12.54 15.46
CA TYR A 431 1.95 -13.24 15.27
C TYR A 431 1.57 -14.03 16.54
N THR A 432 0.40 -13.77 17.08
CA THR A 432 -0.21 -14.56 18.15
C THR A 432 -1.18 -15.61 17.62
N GLN A 433 -1.68 -15.40 16.39
CA GLN A 433 -2.52 -16.31 15.64
C GLN A 433 -2.22 -16.11 14.13
N PHE A 434 -2.20 -17.20 13.37
CA PHE A 434 -1.93 -17.16 11.94
C PHE A 434 -2.79 -18.20 11.24
N ASN A 435 -3.56 -17.82 10.22
CA ASN A 435 -4.44 -18.69 9.43
C ASN A 435 -5.19 -19.74 10.29
N GLY A 436 -5.88 -19.29 11.33
CA GLY A 436 -6.81 -20.08 12.13
C GLY A 436 -6.32 -20.52 13.50
N ALA A 437 -5.00 -20.59 13.79
CA ALA A 437 -4.52 -21.10 15.07
C ALA A 437 -3.19 -20.48 15.52
N ALA A 438 -2.88 -20.63 16.83
CA ALA A 438 -1.58 -20.27 17.39
C ALA A 438 -0.53 -21.36 17.20
N SER A 439 -0.95 -22.65 17.24
CA SER A 439 -0.05 -23.80 17.08
C SER A 439 -0.53 -24.72 15.96
N ASN A 440 0.42 -25.31 15.21
CA ASN A 440 0.16 -26.21 14.08
C ASN A 440 -0.94 -25.66 13.13
N TYR A 441 -0.88 -24.36 12.84
CA TYR A 441 -1.95 -23.67 12.12
C TYR A 441 -2.12 -24.17 10.69
N ASP A 442 -1.02 -24.60 10.05
CA ASP A 442 -0.99 -25.05 8.66
C ASP A 442 -1.31 -26.56 8.49
N GLY A 443 -1.37 -27.33 9.60
CA GLY A 443 -1.50 -28.79 9.60
C GLY A 443 -0.19 -29.55 9.36
N PHE A 444 0.94 -28.83 9.19
CA PHE A 444 2.27 -29.39 8.94
C PHE A 444 3.27 -29.08 10.05
N GLY A 445 2.79 -28.67 11.22
CA GLY A 445 3.62 -28.43 12.42
C GLY A 445 4.19 -27.03 12.53
N ARG A 446 3.68 -26.03 11.77
CA ARG A 446 4.10 -24.65 11.88
C ARG A 446 3.19 -23.88 12.84
N ASN A 447 3.79 -23.13 13.77
CA ASN A 447 3.10 -22.29 14.73
C ASN A 447 3.04 -20.84 14.24
N ALA A 448 2.10 -20.05 14.74
CA ALA A 448 1.99 -18.64 14.40
C ALA A 448 3.29 -17.88 14.65
N GLY A 449 3.91 -18.09 15.83
CA GLY A 449 5.19 -17.47 16.20
C GLY A 449 6.38 -17.88 15.32
N ASP A 450 6.29 -18.98 14.57
CA ASP A 450 7.31 -19.38 13.60
C ASP A 450 7.40 -18.38 12.43
N ASN A 451 6.33 -17.60 12.19
CA ASN A 451 6.24 -16.56 11.17
C ASN A 451 6.63 -15.16 11.68
N ASN A 452 6.95 -15.02 12.98
CA ASN A 452 7.45 -13.74 13.49
C ASN A 452 8.65 -13.31 12.65
N ALA A 453 8.65 -12.05 12.21
CA ALA A 453 9.57 -11.59 11.20
C ALA A 453 10.31 -10.32 11.63
N LEU A 454 11.62 -10.35 11.49
CA LEU A 454 12.48 -9.16 11.50
C LEU A 454 12.65 -8.69 10.06
N TYR A 455 12.37 -7.41 9.83
CA TYR A 455 12.52 -6.74 8.55
C TYR A 455 13.33 -5.46 8.75
N ILE A 456 14.51 -5.38 8.14
CA ILE A 456 15.37 -4.21 8.16
C ILE A 456 15.39 -3.65 6.75
N PHE A 457 15.13 -2.35 6.57
CA PHE A 457 15.02 -1.79 5.24
C PHE A 457 15.67 -0.41 5.10
N ALA A 458 16.08 -0.14 3.87
CA ALA A 458 16.43 1.19 3.39
C ALA A 458 15.48 1.55 2.25
N TRP A 459 14.70 2.60 2.46
CA TRP A 459 13.69 3.11 1.53
C TRP A 459 14.09 4.51 1.10
N MET A 460 14.54 4.65 -0.13
CA MET A 460 15.07 5.91 -0.67
C MET A 460 14.21 6.39 -1.84
N ILE A 461 13.99 7.69 -1.92
CA ILE A 461 13.34 8.35 -3.06
C ILE A 461 14.15 9.57 -3.50
N PHE A 462 14.27 9.78 -4.80
CA PHE A 462 15.00 10.87 -5.41
C PHE A 462 14.46 11.23 -6.80
#